data_63d05ede0502659ea5011f961eee2288
#
_entry.id   63d05ede0502659ea5011f961eee2288
#
_cell.length_a   1.000
_cell.length_b   1.000
_cell.length_c   1.000
_cell.angle_alpha   90.00
_cell.angle_beta   90.00
_cell.angle_gamma   90.00
#
_symmetry.space_group_name_H-M   'P 1'
#
loop_
_entity.id
_entity.type
_entity.pdbx_description
1 polymer ?
#
loop_
_entity_poly.entity_id
_entity_poly.type
_entity_poly.pdbx_seq_one_letter_code
_entity_poly.pdbx_strand_id
1 'polypeptide(L)'
;RYIKGSNQLFFHFSDEFRTHNTNSFALSERERMMANQGIPDNVLASGWFKLAVDEAAVIDFMPPDCYYWMFVLSDYWGCSFDYRYRPIHTNKRRARLRADGSVRLVLAPQDPQLADANWLDTAGHLEGVMQFRWIKCETPLAPPVRIVKFAELGTLP
;
A
#
# COMPACT_ATOMS: atom_id res chain seq x y z
N ARG A 1 -22.11 -16.65 14.54
CA ARG A 1 -22.52 -15.26 14.22
C ARG A 1 -21.32 -14.30 14.06
N TYR A 2 -20.31 -14.34 14.95
CA TYR A 2 -19.14 -13.45 14.89
C TYR A 2 -18.29 -13.64 13.63
N ILE A 3 -18.00 -14.87 13.25
CA ILE A 3 -17.15 -15.16 12.07
C ILE A 3 -17.79 -14.69 10.76
N LYS A 4 -19.10 -14.83 10.61
CA LYS A 4 -19.80 -14.33 9.41
C LYS A 4 -19.76 -12.79 9.31
N GLY A 5 -19.90 -12.09 10.43
CA GLY A 5 -19.90 -10.62 10.44
C GLY A 5 -18.54 -10.02 10.13
N SER A 6 -17.46 -10.54 10.70
CA SER A 6 -16.11 -10.05 10.40
C SER A 6 -15.69 -10.33 8.97
N ASN A 7 -15.96 -11.52 8.44
CA ASN A 7 -15.65 -11.83 7.04
C ASN A 7 -16.43 -10.94 6.08
N GLN A 8 -17.71 -10.70 6.32
CA GLN A 8 -18.50 -9.78 5.49
C GLN A 8 -17.94 -8.36 5.49
N LEU A 9 -17.43 -7.88 6.63
CA LEU A 9 -16.82 -6.56 6.73
C LEU A 9 -15.53 -6.46 5.89
N PHE A 10 -14.65 -7.46 5.99
CA PHE A 10 -13.40 -7.46 5.20
C PHE A 10 -13.67 -7.57 3.70
N PHE A 11 -14.59 -8.40 3.28
CA PHE A 11 -14.99 -8.50 1.85
C PHE A 11 -15.57 -7.20 1.34
N HIS A 12 -16.40 -6.55 2.14
CA HIS A 12 -16.95 -5.26 1.77
C HIS A 12 -15.86 -4.22 1.52
N PHE A 13 -14.84 -4.14 2.39
CA PHE A 13 -13.73 -3.23 2.18
C PHE A 13 -12.89 -3.59 0.95
N SER A 14 -12.57 -4.86 0.76
CA SER A 14 -11.80 -5.30 -0.43
C SER A 14 -12.56 -5.03 -1.72
N ASP A 15 -13.87 -5.28 -1.76
CA ASP A 15 -14.72 -4.98 -2.92
C ASP A 15 -14.85 -3.47 -3.16
N GLU A 16 -14.95 -2.67 -2.09
CA GLU A 16 -14.96 -1.21 -2.19
C GLU A 16 -13.66 -0.69 -2.80
N PHE A 17 -12.51 -1.15 -2.32
CA PHE A 17 -11.21 -0.74 -2.86
C PHE A 17 -11.03 -1.19 -4.30
N ARG A 18 -11.42 -2.42 -4.62
CA ARG A 18 -11.36 -2.97 -5.97
C ARG A 18 -12.25 -2.21 -6.96
N THR A 19 -13.41 -1.74 -6.51
CA THR A 19 -14.38 -1.05 -7.36
C THR A 19 -14.04 0.43 -7.56
N HIS A 20 -13.58 1.11 -6.51
CA HIS A 20 -13.45 2.56 -6.52
C HIS A 20 -12.00 3.06 -6.47
N ASN A 21 -11.05 2.23 -6.01
CA ASN A 21 -9.67 2.63 -5.76
C ASN A 21 -8.64 1.70 -6.41
N THR A 22 -8.96 1.17 -7.62
CA THR A 22 -7.99 0.40 -8.40
C THR A 22 -6.85 1.29 -8.86
N ASN A 23 -5.61 0.88 -8.52
CA ASN A 23 -4.37 1.60 -8.76
C ASN A 23 -4.42 3.07 -8.28
N SER A 24 -5.09 3.27 -7.14
CA SER A 24 -5.21 4.56 -6.47
C SER A 24 -5.46 4.36 -4.98
N PHE A 25 -5.40 5.44 -4.20
CA PHE A 25 -5.70 5.42 -2.77
C PHE A 25 -6.85 6.35 -2.44
N ALA A 26 -7.66 5.95 -1.45
CA ALA A 26 -8.56 6.82 -0.72
C ALA A 26 -8.13 6.91 0.74
N LEU A 27 -8.16 8.13 1.29
CA LEU A 27 -7.98 8.34 2.73
C LEU A 27 -9.24 7.91 3.48
N SER A 28 -9.05 7.25 4.62
CA SER A 28 -10.16 6.93 5.51
C SER A 28 -10.73 8.19 6.15
N GLU A 29 -12.05 8.30 6.14
CA GLU A 29 -12.75 9.33 6.87
C GLU A 29 -12.69 9.06 8.37
N ARG A 30 -12.31 10.08 9.16
CA ARG A 30 -12.16 9.95 10.62
C ARG A 30 -13.45 9.47 11.29
N GLU A 31 -14.59 10.02 10.91
CA GLU A 31 -15.88 9.63 11.46
C GLU A 31 -16.21 8.17 11.22
N ARG A 32 -16.00 7.70 10.00
CA ARG A 32 -16.18 6.28 9.61
C ARG A 32 -15.24 5.36 10.38
N MET A 33 -13.98 5.78 10.58
CA MET A 33 -13.02 5.03 11.37
C MET A 33 -13.45 4.91 12.83
N MET A 34 -13.89 6.00 13.44
CA MET A 34 -14.35 6.01 14.84
C MET A 34 -15.61 5.16 15.01
N ALA A 35 -16.55 5.20 14.08
CA ALA A 35 -17.73 4.36 14.10
C ALA A 35 -17.41 2.86 14.07
N ASN A 36 -16.29 2.48 13.43
CA ASN A 36 -15.80 1.11 13.37
C ASN A 36 -14.75 0.79 14.45
N GLN A 37 -14.74 1.52 15.57
CA GLN A 37 -13.81 1.33 16.69
C GLN A 37 -12.32 1.51 16.28
N GLY A 38 -12.05 2.34 15.28
CA GLY A 38 -10.71 2.68 14.84
C GLY A 38 -9.94 3.54 15.84
N ILE A 39 -8.63 3.60 15.67
CA ILE A 39 -7.74 4.41 16.52
C ILE A 39 -7.76 5.86 16.00
N PRO A 40 -8.03 6.87 16.84
CA PRO A 40 -8.20 8.27 16.41
C PRO A 40 -7.01 8.87 15.67
N ASP A 41 -5.80 8.47 16.05
CA ASP A 41 -4.54 9.00 15.51
C ASP A 41 -4.02 8.19 14.31
N ASN A 42 -4.79 7.22 13.82
CA ASN A 42 -4.42 6.37 12.69
C ASN A 42 -5.28 6.69 11.48
N VAL A 43 -4.70 7.27 10.46
CA VAL A 43 -5.36 7.48 9.17
C VAL A 43 -4.87 6.42 8.19
N LEU A 44 -5.80 5.78 7.50
CA LEU A 44 -5.50 4.80 6.45
C LEU A 44 -5.59 5.47 5.08
N ALA A 45 -4.65 5.18 4.20
CA ALA A 45 -4.82 5.36 2.77
C ALA A 45 -4.88 3.96 2.15
N SER A 46 -6.05 3.55 1.71
CA SER A 46 -6.31 2.20 1.23
C SER A 46 -6.66 2.20 -0.25
N GLY A 47 -6.23 1.17 -0.95
CA GLY A 47 -6.48 0.99 -2.36
C GLY A 47 -6.30 -0.47 -2.81
N TRP A 48 -6.51 -0.68 -4.08
CA TRP A 48 -6.40 -1.97 -4.74
C TRP A 48 -5.33 -1.89 -5.81
N PHE A 49 -4.27 -2.71 -5.74
CA PHE A 49 -3.35 -2.83 -6.86
C PHE A 49 -3.89 -3.86 -7.87
N LYS A 50 -3.75 -3.56 -9.15
CA LYS A 50 -4.07 -4.48 -10.24
C LYS A 50 -3.04 -4.30 -11.35
N LEU A 51 -2.32 -5.37 -11.67
CA LEU A 51 -1.19 -5.41 -12.58
C LEU A 51 -1.42 -6.44 -13.67
N ALA A 52 -0.95 -6.18 -14.87
CA ALA A 52 -0.69 -7.23 -15.84
C ALA A 52 0.61 -7.98 -15.48
N VAL A 53 0.85 -9.12 -16.11
CA VAL A 53 1.99 -10.00 -15.80
C VAL A 53 3.34 -9.30 -15.99
N ASP A 54 3.40 -8.34 -16.91
CA ASP A 54 4.59 -7.56 -17.28
C ASP A 54 4.62 -6.15 -16.71
N GLU A 55 3.76 -5.87 -15.70
CA GLU A 55 3.63 -4.55 -15.10
C GLU A 55 4.10 -4.51 -13.65
N ALA A 56 4.42 -3.30 -13.22
CA ALA A 56 4.69 -2.94 -11.84
C ALA A 56 3.92 -1.67 -11.47
N ALA A 57 3.58 -1.52 -10.19
CA ALA A 57 3.07 -0.26 -9.65
C ALA A 57 4.20 0.51 -8.97
N VAL A 58 4.34 1.78 -9.31
CA VAL A 58 5.31 2.72 -8.72
C VAL A 58 4.58 3.78 -7.94
N ILE A 59 4.98 3.97 -6.69
CA ILE A 59 4.42 4.95 -5.77
C ILE A 59 5.55 5.81 -5.26
N ASP A 60 5.60 7.05 -5.72
CA ASP A 60 6.57 8.06 -5.29
C ASP A 60 5.89 9.06 -4.34
N PHE A 61 6.52 9.34 -3.20
CA PHE A 61 6.01 10.34 -2.27
C PHE A 61 7.11 10.94 -1.41
N MET A 62 6.91 12.20 -1.01
CA MET A 62 7.68 12.82 0.06
C MET A 62 7.01 12.45 1.37
N PRO A 63 7.70 11.74 2.30
CA PRO A 63 7.09 11.36 3.58
C PRO A 63 6.61 12.59 4.35
N PRO A 64 5.33 12.63 4.78
CA PRO A 64 4.83 13.75 5.56
C PRO A 64 5.44 13.73 6.97
N ASP A 65 5.38 14.86 7.66
CA ASP A 65 5.71 14.88 9.07
C ASP A 65 4.64 14.12 9.86
N CYS A 66 5.05 13.03 10.46
CA CYS A 66 4.20 12.12 11.23
C CYS A 66 5.04 11.36 12.24
N TYR A 67 4.42 10.88 13.30
CA TYR A 67 5.11 10.04 14.26
C TYR A 67 5.64 8.76 13.63
N TYR A 68 4.77 8.07 12.83
CA TYR A 68 5.11 6.82 12.17
C TYR A 68 4.24 6.61 10.93
N TRP A 69 4.81 5.95 9.92
CA TRP A 69 4.05 5.42 8.81
C TRP A 69 4.52 4.01 8.45
N MET A 70 3.61 3.25 7.90
CA MET A 70 3.90 1.96 7.28
C MET A 70 3.07 1.75 6.02
N PHE A 71 3.59 0.91 5.14
CA PHE A 71 2.90 0.41 3.96
C PHE A 71 2.91 -1.12 3.96
N VAL A 72 1.81 -1.75 3.56
CA VAL A 72 1.68 -3.21 3.53
C VAL A 72 0.80 -3.66 2.36
N LEU A 73 1.13 -4.85 1.83
CA LEU A 73 0.33 -5.58 0.85
C LEU A 73 -0.44 -6.73 1.51
N SER A 74 -1.64 -6.97 1.04
CA SER A 74 -2.50 -8.08 1.47
C SER A 74 -3.26 -8.66 0.27
N ASP A 75 -3.74 -9.88 0.43
CA ASP A 75 -4.62 -10.50 -0.55
C ASP A 75 -6.06 -9.95 -0.50
N TYR A 76 -6.95 -10.51 -1.31
CA TYR A 76 -8.37 -10.16 -1.33
C TYR A 76 -9.05 -10.37 0.04
N TRP A 77 -8.59 -11.33 0.82
CA TRP A 77 -9.17 -11.68 2.12
C TRP A 77 -8.67 -10.80 3.27
N GLY A 78 -7.79 -9.84 2.97
CA GLY A 78 -7.14 -8.99 3.96
C GLY A 78 -6.02 -9.72 4.72
N CYS A 79 -5.62 -10.90 4.26
CA CYS A 79 -4.49 -11.63 4.82
C CYS A 79 -3.19 -11.07 4.26
N SER A 80 -2.22 -10.74 5.12
CA SER A 80 -0.89 -10.36 4.66
C SER A 80 -0.22 -11.52 3.93
N PHE A 81 0.54 -11.23 2.89
CA PHE A 81 1.40 -12.22 2.27
C PHE A 81 2.46 -12.70 3.28
N ASP A 82 3.27 -13.69 2.94
CA ASP A 82 4.24 -14.27 3.88
C ASP A 82 5.38 -13.30 4.22
N TYR A 83 5.15 -12.43 5.20
CA TYR A 83 6.08 -11.39 5.66
C TYR A 83 7.38 -11.94 6.27
N ARG A 84 7.45 -13.23 6.59
CA ARG A 84 8.64 -13.86 7.16
C ARG A 84 9.75 -14.02 6.12
N TYR A 85 9.38 -14.23 4.86
CA TYR A 85 10.30 -14.55 3.77
C TYR A 85 10.22 -13.56 2.59
N ARG A 86 9.23 -12.66 2.57
CA ARG A 86 8.97 -11.74 1.47
C ARG A 86 8.91 -10.29 1.95
N PRO A 87 9.51 -9.34 1.23
CA PRO A 87 9.39 -7.91 1.54
C PRO A 87 8.03 -7.37 1.09
N ILE A 88 6.98 -7.66 1.84
CA ILE A 88 5.60 -7.24 1.53
C ILE A 88 5.20 -5.93 2.20
N HIS A 89 6.07 -5.39 3.04
CA HIS A 89 5.81 -4.18 3.81
C HIS A 89 7.08 -3.37 4.00
N THR A 90 6.91 -2.07 4.20
CA THR A 90 7.97 -1.18 4.65
C THR A 90 7.41 -0.12 5.61
N ASN A 91 8.27 0.67 6.22
CA ASN A 91 7.88 1.69 7.18
C ASN A 91 8.91 2.80 7.30
N LYS A 92 8.58 3.87 8.05
CA LYS A 92 9.42 5.06 8.27
C LYS A 92 10.88 4.76 8.65
N ARG A 93 11.13 3.65 9.36
CA ARG A 93 12.49 3.30 9.84
C ARG A 93 13.26 2.42 8.86
N ARG A 94 12.57 1.66 8.02
CA ARG A 94 13.18 0.68 7.10
C ARG A 94 13.24 1.17 5.66
N ALA A 95 12.39 2.13 5.31
CA ALA A 95 12.34 2.64 3.96
C ALA A 95 13.66 3.29 3.57
N ARG A 96 14.15 2.92 2.39
CA ARG A 96 15.27 3.60 1.72
C ARG A 96 14.75 4.92 1.18
N LEU A 97 15.43 6.00 1.54
CA LEU A 97 15.15 7.32 1.01
C LEU A 97 16.01 7.57 -0.24
N ARG A 98 15.47 8.28 -1.20
CA ARG A 98 16.21 8.84 -2.34
C ARG A 98 17.02 10.06 -1.90
N ALA A 99 17.88 10.57 -2.77
CA ALA A 99 18.76 11.69 -2.47
C ALA A 99 18.01 12.98 -2.08
N ASP A 100 16.79 13.16 -2.59
CA ASP A 100 15.91 14.29 -2.30
C ASP A 100 15.03 14.08 -1.03
N GLY A 101 15.18 12.93 -0.36
CA GLY A 101 14.39 12.56 0.80
C GLY A 101 13.05 11.88 0.47
N SER A 102 12.70 11.74 -0.80
CA SER A 102 11.50 11.02 -1.21
C SER A 102 11.65 9.51 -1.03
N VAL A 103 10.51 8.82 -1.06
CA VAL A 103 10.43 7.35 -1.04
C VAL A 103 9.80 6.88 -2.33
N ARG A 104 10.45 5.91 -2.99
CA ARG A 104 9.88 5.14 -4.08
C ARG A 104 9.53 3.75 -3.59
N LEU A 105 8.27 3.34 -3.72
CA LEU A 105 7.83 1.96 -3.57
C LEU A 105 7.60 1.36 -4.96
N VAL A 106 8.02 0.11 -5.14
CA VAL A 106 7.77 -0.65 -6.37
C VAL A 106 7.10 -1.95 -6.00
N LEU A 107 5.85 -2.12 -6.42
CA LEU A 107 5.08 -3.35 -6.25
C LEU A 107 5.27 -4.20 -7.50
N ALA A 108 5.90 -5.35 -7.36
CA ALA A 108 6.19 -6.24 -8.49
C ALA A 108 6.39 -7.69 -8.00
N PRO A 109 6.13 -8.69 -8.86
CA PRO A 109 6.34 -10.11 -8.51
C PRO A 109 7.83 -10.51 -8.47
N GLN A 110 8.72 -9.64 -8.98
CA GLN A 110 10.17 -9.85 -9.00
C GLN A 110 10.89 -8.60 -8.52
N ASP A 111 12.06 -8.79 -7.88
CA ASP A 111 12.92 -7.68 -7.47
C ASP A 111 13.48 -6.96 -8.70
N PRO A 112 13.15 -5.68 -8.92
CA PRO A 112 13.70 -4.89 -10.02
C PRO A 112 15.17 -4.49 -9.80
N GLN A 113 15.75 -4.79 -8.63
CA GLN A 113 17.14 -4.49 -8.27
C GLN A 113 17.50 -2.99 -8.36
N LEU A 114 16.55 -2.11 -8.10
CA LEU A 114 16.77 -0.66 -8.11
C LEU A 114 17.35 -0.19 -6.79
N ALA A 115 18.49 0.50 -6.88
CA ALA A 115 19.24 0.96 -5.70
C ALA A 115 18.47 2.00 -4.85
N ASP A 116 17.63 2.79 -5.50
CA ASP A 116 16.87 3.93 -4.91
C ASP A 116 15.39 3.63 -4.67
N ALA A 117 14.98 2.36 -4.79
CA ALA A 117 13.61 1.94 -4.57
C ALA A 117 13.46 0.94 -3.43
N ASN A 118 12.27 0.87 -2.89
CA ASN A 118 11.84 -0.13 -1.92
C ASN A 118 10.92 -1.11 -2.67
N TRP A 119 11.46 -2.27 -3.04
CA TRP A 119 10.67 -3.31 -3.65
C TRP A 119 9.73 -3.97 -2.63
N LEU A 120 8.50 -4.19 -3.06
CA LEU A 120 7.46 -4.91 -2.32
C LEU A 120 6.96 -6.05 -3.18
N ASP A 121 7.20 -7.26 -2.70
CA ASP A 121 6.87 -8.51 -3.39
C ASP A 121 5.37 -8.74 -3.36
N THR A 122 4.74 -8.78 -4.53
CA THR A 122 3.33 -9.14 -4.66
C THR A 122 3.07 -10.63 -4.48
N ALA A 123 4.11 -11.43 -4.18
CA ALA A 123 4.05 -12.88 -3.99
C ALA A 123 3.40 -13.62 -5.18
N GLY A 124 3.55 -13.08 -6.39
CA GLY A 124 2.93 -13.61 -7.61
C GLY A 124 1.46 -13.24 -7.79
N HIS A 125 0.88 -12.46 -6.88
CA HIS A 125 -0.47 -11.93 -7.06
C HIS A 125 -0.45 -10.76 -8.04
N LEU A 126 -1.42 -10.75 -8.96
CA LEU A 126 -1.64 -9.68 -9.92
C LEU A 126 -2.59 -8.61 -9.40
N GLU A 127 -3.26 -8.87 -8.29
CA GLU A 127 -4.15 -7.92 -7.63
C GLU A 127 -4.24 -8.19 -6.13
N GLY A 128 -4.60 -7.15 -5.37
CA GLY A 128 -4.72 -7.24 -3.92
C GLY A 128 -4.86 -5.87 -3.26
N VAL A 129 -4.93 -5.87 -1.95
CA VAL A 129 -5.02 -4.66 -1.15
C VAL A 129 -3.63 -4.06 -0.95
N MET A 130 -3.54 -2.75 -1.09
CA MET A 130 -2.38 -1.93 -0.72
C MET A 130 -2.83 -0.86 0.28
N GLN A 131 -2.06 -0.70 1.37
CA GLN A 131 -2.50 0.17 2.44
C GLN A 131 -1.34 0.91 3.12
N PHE A 132 -1.46 2.23 3.22
CA PHE A 132 -0.70 3.05 4.16
C PHE A 132 -1.42 3.18 5.49
N ARG A 133 -0.63 3.29 6.55
CA ARG A 133 -1.06 3.76 7.87
C ARG A 133 -0.22 4.96 8.25
N TRP A 134 -0.89 6.07 8.54
CA TRP A 134 -0.29 7.33 8.98
C TRP A 134 -0.66 7.54 10.44
N ILE A 135 0.33 7.51 11.33
CA ILE A 135 0.12 7.63 12.78
C ILE A 135 0.54 9.02 13.24
N LYS A 136 -0.36 9.74 13.89
CA LYS A 136 -0.17 11.13 14.33
C LYS A 136 0.42 11.96 13.19
N CYS A 137 -0.31 12.02 12.10
CA CYS A 137 0.02 12.74 10.88
C CYS A 137 -1.00 13.85 10.67
N GLU A 138 -0.54 15.11 10.58
CA GLU A 138 -1.42 16.24 10.34
C GLU A 138 -1.91 16.27 8.88
N THR A 139 -1.04 15.90 7.95
CA THR A 139 -1.31 15.90 6.51
C THR A 139 -1.07 14.51 5.89
N PRO A 140 -1.94 13.53 6.19
CA PRO A 140 -1.82 12.21 5.62
C PRO A 140 -1.98 12.24 4.11
N LEU A 141 -1.23 11.39 3.39
CA LEU A 141 -1.20 11.38 1.93
C LEU A 141 -1.98 10.20 1.36
N ALA A 142 -2.55 10.42 0.18
CA ALA A 142 -2.97 9.40 -0.78
C ALA A 142 -2.06 9.52 -2.02
N PRO A 143 -0.84 8.94 -2.02
CA PRO A 143 0.12 9.15 -3.09
C PRO A 143 -0.39 8.61 -4.43
N PRO A 144 -0.01 9.24 -5.57
CA PRO A 144 -0.38 8.71 -6.88
C PRO A 144 0.29 7.35 -7.13
N VAL A 145 -0.42 6.48 -7.82
CA VAL A 145 0.08 5.19 -8.29
C VAL A 145 0.27 5.26 -9.80
N ARG A 146 1.46 4.91 -10.27
CA ARG A 146 1.76 4.80 -11.70
C ARG A 146 1.94 3.33 -12.06
N ILE A 147 1.25 2.87 -13.07
CA ILE A 147 1.49 1.54 -13.65
C ILE A 147 2.46 1.71 -14.82
N VAL A 148 3.51 0.92 -14.80
CA VAL A 148 4.58 0.95 -15.81
C VAL A 148 4.92 -0.48 -16.21
N LYS A 149 5.53 -0.65 -17.40
CA LYS A 149 6.09 -1.95 -17.74
C LYS A 149 7.31 -2.25 -16.86
N PHE A 150 7.41 -3.49 -16.39
CA PHE A 150 8.51 -3.90 -15.52
C PHE A 150 9.89 -3.60 -16.16
N ALA A 151 10.01 -3.79 -17.48
CA ALA A 151 11.24 -3.52 -18.24
C ALA A 151 11.62 -2.02 -18.26
N GLU A 152 10.69 -1.12 -18.01
CA GLU A 152 10.90 0.34 -18.03
C GLU A 152 11.32 0.89 -16.67
N LEU A 153 11.27 0.10 -15.61
CA LEU A 153 11.55 0.55 -14.24
C LEU A 153 12.92 1.22 -14.09
N GLY A 154 13.94 0.68 -14.76
CA GLY A 154 15.31 1.22 -14.71
C GLY A 154 15.50 2.57 -15.44
N THR A 155 14.52 3.03 -16.20
CA THR A 155 14.57 4.30 -16.96
C THR A 155 13.75 5.41 -16.29
N LEU A 156 13.08 5.12 -15.18
CA LEU A 156 12.28 6.11 -14.47
C LEU A 156 13.17 7.18 -13.82
N PRO A 157 12.78 8.46 -13.89
CA PRO A 157 13.49 9.56 -13.24
C PRO A 157 13.48 9.47 -11.70
#